data_2e043ff5cfd36d0a7a3f737611646610
#
_entry.id   2e043ff5cfd36d0a7a3f737611646610
#
_cell.length_a   1.000
_cell.length_b   1.000
_cell.length_c   1.000
_cell.angle_alpha   90.00
_cell.angle_beta   90.00
_cell.angle_gamma   90.00
#
_symmetry.space_group_name_H-M   'P 1'
#
loop_
_entity.id
_entity.type
_entity.pdbx_description
1 polymer ?
#
loop_
_entity_poly.entity_id
_entity_poly.type
_entity_poly.pdbx_seq_one_letter_code
_entity_poly.pdbx_strand_id
1 'polypeptide(L)'
;MSLYQVVDPATGDVVKEYPTATDEQVDAAITAAYDAFQTWSKKSTVAERAALIRRVGELHTERKDELAKIIVREMGKPYDQSVGEVEFSAAIYEYYADNAEKFLADEPITLLEGEGSAFIRRSAVGVLLGIMPWNYPYYQVARFAGPNLVLGNTIVLKHAPQCPESAAALQQIFLDAGYPPGAYVNVYATNEQIAEAIADPRVQGVSLTGSERAGAAVAEVAGRNLKKVVLELGGSDPFILLSTDDLDATVSAAVDG
;
A
#
# COMPACT_ATOMS: atom_id res chain seq x y z
N MET A 1 -20.26 16.75 8.57
CA MET A 1 -19.02 16.25 9.17
C MET A 1 -18.20 15.65 8.03
N SER A 2 -16.90 15.91 8.01
CA SER A 2 -16.01 15.28 7.03
C SER A 2 -15.97 13.76 7.25
N LEU A 3 -15.88 12.97 6.16
CA LEU A 3 -15.68 11.52 6.27
C LEU A 3 -14.29 11.21 6.84
N TYR A 4 -13.28 12.02 6.51
CA TYR A 4 -11.90 11.84 6.89
C TYR A 4 -11.55 12.73 8.09
N GLN A 5 -11.33 12.12 9.23
CA GLN A 5 -11.06 12.83 10.48
C GLN A 5 -10.00 12.08 11.30
N VAL A 6 -9.12 12.85 11.94
CA VAL A 6 -8.31 12.36 13.06
C VAL A 6 -9.13 12.55 14.32
N VAL A 7 -9.54 11.44 14.93
CA VAL A 7 -10.26 11.42 16.20
C VAL A 7 -9.33 10.80 17.24
N ASP A 8 -9.01 11.54 18.30
CA ASP A 8 -8.19 11.00 19.37
C ASP A 8 -8.94 9.85 20.05
N PRO A 9 -8.44 8.61 19.98
CA PRO A 9 -9.14 7.45 20.52
C PRO A 9 -9.21 7.44 22.07
N ALA A 10 -8.40 8.25 22.76
CA ALA A 10 -8.43 8.35 24.20
C ALA A 10 -9.52 9.31 24.72
N THR A 11 -9.83 10.37 23.98
CA THR A 11 -10.79 11.41 24.38
C THR A 11 -12.06 11.40 23.54
N GLY A 12 -12.01 10.91 22.30
CA GLY A 12 -13.09 11.00 21.33
C GLY A 12 -13.16 12.36 20.62
N ASP A 13 -12.22 13.25 20.88
CA ASP A 13 -12.21 14.58 20.27
C ASP A 13 -11.74 14.54 18.81
N VAL A 14 -12.39 15.31 17.96
CA VAL A 14 -11.91 15.53 16.59
C VAL A 14 -10.74 16.51 16.63
N VAL A 15 -9.54 16.00 16.31
CA VAL A 15 -8.29 16.79 16.34
C VAL A 15 -8.09 17.53 15.03
N LYS A 16 -8.45 16.86 13.89
CA LYS A 16 -8.24 17.42 12.56
C LYS A 16 -9.19 16.81 11.55
N GLU A 17 -9.69 17.62 10.63
CA GLU A 17 -10.53 17.17 9.52
C GLU A 17 -9.82 17.33 8.19
N TYR A 18 -10.08 16.41 7.29
CA TYR A 18 -9.60 16.43 5.92
C TYR A 18 -10.82 16.42 4.99
N PRO A 19 -10.94 17.35 4.06
CA PRO A 19 -12.11 17.40 3.18
C PRO A 19 -12.14 16.16 2.28
N THR A 20 -13.33 15.59 2.11
CA THR A 20 -13.55 14.56 1.10
C THR A 20 -13.31 15.17 -0.28
N ALA A 21 -12.62 14.42 -1.15
CA ALA A 21 -12.32 14.87 -2.51
C ALA A 21 -13.59 15.03 -3.34
N THR A 22 -13.60 16.01 -4.26
CA THR A 22 -14.63 16.08 -5.30
C THR A 22 -14.33 15.05 -6.40
N ASP A 23 -15.33 14.80 -7.27
CA ASP A 23 -15.17 13.86 -8.40
C ASP A 23 -14.05 14.34 -9.35
N GLU A 24 -13.94 15.66 -9.57
CA GLU A 24 -12.89 16.27 -10.38
C GLU A 24 -11.49 16.05 -9.75
N GLN A 25 -11.41 16.08 -8.42
CA GLN A 25 -10.14 15.81 -7.72
C GLN A 25 -9.73 14.33 -7.81
N VAL A 26 -10.69 13.41 -7.76
CA VAL A 26 -10.42 11.98 -7.96
C VAL A 26 -9.99 11.72 -9.40
N ASP A 27 -10.69 12.31 -10.38
CA ASP A 27 -10.30 12.20 -11.80
C ASP A 27 -8.91 12.79 -12.06
N ALA A 28 -8.60 13.95 -11.47
CA ALA A 28 -7.28 14.57 -11.56
C ALA A 28 -6.17 13.69 -10.97
N ALA A 29 -6.43 12.98 -9.87
CA ALA A 29 -5.49 12.02 -9.28
C ALA A 29 -5.23 10.83 -10.20
N ILE A 30 -6.28 10.27 -10.83
CA ILE A 30 -6.15 9.18 -11.80
C ILE A 30 -5.40 9.68 -13.05
N THR A 31 -5.69 10.88 -13.54
CA THR A 31 -4.99 11.51 -14.66
C THR A 31 -3.50 11.67 -14.35
N ALA A 32 -3.17 12.24 -13.18
CA ALA A 32 -1.78 12.42 -12.78
C ALA A 32 -1.03 11.08 -12.68
N ALA A 33 -1.68 10.04 -12.13
CA ALA A 33 -1.09 8.71 -12.05
C ALA A 33 -0.89 8.08 -13.44
N TYR A 34 -1.84 8.25 -14.34
CA TYR A 34 -1.73 7.78 -15.72
C TYR A 34 -0.61 8.49 -16.49
N ASP A 35 -0.50 9.82 -16.36
CA ASP A 35 0.54 10.60 -17.01
C ASP A 35 1.94 10.26 -16.46
N ALA A 36 2.07 10.07 -15.15
CA ALA A 36 3.31 9.60 -14.55
C ALA A 36 3.71 8.21 -15.06
N PHE A 37 2.75 7.31 -15.24
CA PHE A 37 2.99 6.01 -15.87
C PHE A 37 3.49 6.16 -17.31
N GLN A 38 2.86 7.00 -18.13
CA GLN A 38 3.24 7.20 -19.53
C GLN A 38 4.62 7.87 -19.69
N THR A 39 5.00 8.72 -18.77
CA THR A 39 6.23 9.53 -18.84
C THR A 39 7.37 8.95 -18.03
N TRP A 40 7.24 8.91 -16.69
CA TRP A 40 8.29 8.47 -15.78
C TRP A 40 8.49 6.96 -15.81
N SER A 41 7.42 6.18 -15.60
CA SER A 41 7.53 4.72 -15.46
C SER A 41 8.12 4.06 -16.72
N LYS A 42 7.65 4.45 -17.89
CA LYS A 42 8.13 3.89 -19.17
C LYS A 42 9.56 4.28 -19.54
N LYS A 43 10.11 5.32 -18.90
CA LYS A 43 11.45 5.82 -19.18
C LYS A 43 12.47 5.45 -18.12
N SER A 44 12.01 5.20 -16.89
CA SER A 44 12.89 4.85 -15.77
C SER A 44 13.35 3.39 -15.84
N THR A 45 14.57 3.17 -15.46
CA THR A 45 15.15 1.83 -15.27
C THR A 45 14.72 1.21 -13.94
N VAL A 46 14.89 -0.10 -13.80
CA VAL A 46 14.67 -0.81 -12.51
C VAL A 46 15.57 -0.24 -11.42
N ALA A 47 16.84 0.03 -11.74
CA ALA A 47 17.81 0.58 -10.79
C ALA A 47 17.40 1.97 -10.26
N GLU A 48 16.92 2.86 -11.14
CA GLU A 48 16.43 4.18 -10.73
C GLU A 48 15.22 4.06 -9.80
N ARG A 49 14.25 3.19 -10.11
CA ARG A 49 13.08 2.95 -9.25
C ARG A 49 13.46 2.31 -7.92
N ALA A 50 14.43 1.39 -7.93
CA ALA A 50 14.97 0.79 -6.71
C ALA A 50 15.65 1.82 -5.80
N ALA A 51 16.41 2.76 -6.39
CA ALA A 51 17.01 3.86 -5.62
C ALA A 51 15.95 4.76 -4.95
N LEU A 52 14.86 5.07 -5.66
CA LEU A 52 13.75 5.85 -5.10
C LEU A 52 13.05 5.11 -3.95
N ILE A 53 12.77 3.83 -4.10
CA ILE A 53 12.14 3.02 -3.03
C ILE A 53 13.07 2.87 -1.83
N ARG A 54 14.39 2.75 -2.03
CA ARG A 54 15.36 2.77 -0.94
C ARG A 54 15.27 4.07 -0.16
N ARG A 55 15.20 5.20 -0.86
CA ARG A 55 15.07 6.51 -0.22
C ARG A 55 13.77 6.65 0.58
N VAL A 56 12.67 6.01 0.13
CA VAL A 56 11.43 5.92 0.92
C VAL A 56 11.67 5.17 2.24
N GLY A 57 12.37 4.03 2.23
CA GLY A 57 12.76 3.30 3.44
C GLY A 57 13.60 4.14 4.40
N GLU A 58 14.64 4.81 3.88
CA GLU A 58 15.49 5.71 4.66
C GLU A 58 14.67 6.83 5.32
N LEU A 59 13.76 7.46 4.60
CA LEU A 59 12.89 8.52 5.14
C LEU A 59 11.94 8.00 6.22
N HIS A 60 11.46 6.76 6.13
CA HIS A 60 10.71 6.14 7.24
C HIS A 60 11.58 6.03 8.48
N THR A 61 12.82 5.57 8.34
CA THR A 61 13.78 5.47 9.46
C THR A 61 14.12 6.85 10.05
N GLU A 62 14.41 7.84 9.18
CA GLU A 62 14.74 9.21 9.61
C GLU A 62 13.60 9.91 10.37
N ARG A 63 12.34 9.63 9.99
CA ARG A 63 11.13 10.28 10.53
C ARG A 63 10.32 9.36 11.44
N LYS A 64 10.89 8.27 11.92
CA LYS A 64 10.13 7.21 12.62
C LYS A 64 9.32 7.71 13.81
N ASP A 65 9.90 8.59 14.61
CA ASP A 65 9.22 9.14 15.80
C ASP A 65 8.04 10.06 15.43
N GLU A 66 8.16 10.82 14.36
CA GLU A 66 7.09 11.65 13.82
C GLU A 66 5.94 10.77 13.30
N LEU A 67 6.27 9.79 12.47
CA LEU A 67 5.31 8.87 11.87
C LEU A 67 4.60 8.01 12.94
N ALA A 68 5.35 7.52 13.93
CA ALA A 68 4.78 6.77 15.05
C ALA A 68 3.78 7.60 15.86
N LYS A 69 4.05 8.88 16.13
CA LYS A 69 3.11 9.79 16.81
C LYS A 69 1.83 10.01 16.03
N ILE A 70 1.89 10.00 14.70
CA ILE A 70 0.69 10.07 13.84
C ILE A 70 -0.17 8.82 14.06
N ILE A 71 0.43 7.61 14.02
CA ILE A 71 -0.29 6.35 14.29
C ILE A 71 -0.97 6.37 15.65
N VAL A 72 -0.23 6.75 16.71
CA VAL A 72 -0.79 6.84 18.07
C VAL A 72 -2.02 7.73 18.09
N ARG A 73 -1.95 8.91 17.47
CA ARG A 73 -3.04 9.90 17.48
C ARG A 73 -4.25 9.46 16.68
N GLU A 74 -4.04 8.76 15.56
CA GLU A 74 -5.14 8.37 14.66
C GLU A 74 -5.86 7.09 15.08
N MET A 75 -5.14 6.13 15.69
CA MET A 75 -5.72 4.81 15.95
C MET A 75 -5.39 4.24 17.34
N GLY A 76 -4.65 4.95 18.19
CA GLY A 76 -4.39 4.55 19.59
C GLY A 76 -3.42 3.39 19.76
N LYS A 77 -2.63 3.04 18.73
CA LYS A 77 -1.59 2.01 18.87
C LYS A 77 -0.53 2.46 19.88
N PRO A 78 -0.06 1.58 20.81
CA PRO A 78 1.03 1.91 21.71
C PRO A 78 2.26 2.45 20.96
N TYR A 79 2.93 3.44 21.55
CA TYR A 79 4.02 4.15 20.86
C TYR A 79 5.14 3.23 20.37
N ASP A 80 5.59 2.30 21.22
CA ASP A 80 6.67 1.37 20.84
C ASP A 80 6.26 0.44 19.69
N GLN A 81 5.00 -0.01 19.67
CA GLN A 81 4.44 -0.78 18.57
C GLN A 81 4.30 0.07 17.28
N SER A 82 3.99 1.36 17.44
CA SER A 82 3.93 2.29 16.31
C SER A 82 5.31 2.54 15.71
N VAL A 83 6.36 2.68 16.55
CA VAL A 83 7.75 2.75 16.09
C VAL A 83 8.14 1.48 15.35
N GLY A 84 7.83 0.31 15.91
CA GLY A 84 8.10 -0.99 15.27
C GLY A 84 7.41 -1.15 13.93
N GLU A 85 6.18 -0.64 13.77
CA GLU A 85 5.49 -0.65 12.48
C GLU A 85 6.21 0.20 11.42
N VAL A 86 6.68 1.39 11.79
CA VAL A 86 7.40 2.27 10.87
C VAL A 86 8.74 1.65 10.46
N GLU A 87 9.49 1.07 11.42
CA GLU A 87 10.74 0.38 11.16
C GLU A 87 10.54 -0.84 10.26
N PHE A 88 9.48 -1.61 10.48
CA PHE A 88 9.14 -2.73 9.62
C PHE A 88 8.74 -2.30 8.21
N SER A 89 8.02 -1.17 8.10
CA SER A 89 7.70 -0.58 6.79
C SER A 89 8.97 -0.16 6.03
N ALA A 90 9.94 0.45 6.71
CA ALA A 90 11.24 0.79 6.14
C ALA A 90 11.95 -0.45 5.59
N ALA A 91 12.02 -1.53 6.39
CA ALA A 91 12.66 -2.79 6.00
C ALA A 91 11.99 -3.43 4.76
N ILE A 92 10.67 -3.30 4.61
CA ILE A 92 9.96 -3.77 3.40
C ILE A 92 10.40 -2.99 2.16
N TYR A 93 10.48 -1.66 2.23
CA TYR A 93 10.95 -0.86 1.10
C TYR A 93 12.40 -1.19 0.74
N GLU A 94 13.28 -1.35 1.73
CA GLU A 94 14.67 -1.75 1.53
C GLU A 94 14.77 -3.14 0.88
N TYR A 95 13.97 -4.10 1.35
CA TYR A 95 13.93 -5.44 0.78
C TYR A 95 13.58 -5.43 -0.72
N TYR A 96 12.57 -4.66 -1.12
CA TYR A 96 12.21 -4.55 -2.53
C TYR A 96 13.24 -3.76 -3.34
N ALA A 97 13.91 -2.77 -2.75
CA ALA A 97 15.02 -2.08 -3.39
C ALA A 97 16.21 -3.02 -3.65
N ASP A 98 16.59 -3.82 -2.67
CA ASP A 98 17.73 -4.75 -2.75
C ASP A 98 17.51 -5.88 -3.75
N ASN A 99 16.27 -6.33 -3.89
CA ASN A 99 15.93 -7.48 -4.73
C ASN A 99 15.30 -7.09 -6.08
N ALA A 100 15.18 -5.78 -6.39
CA ALA A 100 14.48 -5.28 -7.57
C ALA A 100 14.94 -5.92 -8.87
N GLU A 101 16.24 -5.88 -9.14
CA GLU A 101 16.83 -6.43 -10.37
C GLU A 101 16.65 -7.94 -10.46
N LYS A 102 16.81 -8.65 -9.34
CA LYS A 102 16.64 -10.10 -9.29
C LYS A 102 15.19 -10.51 -9.57
N PHE A 103 14.20 -9.81 -8.98
CA PHE A 103 12.79 -10.15 -9.15
C PHE A 103 12.26 -9.78 -10.54
N LEU A 104 12.89 -8.81 -11.20
CA LEU A 104 12.47 -8.31 -12.51
C LEU A 104 13.35 -8.80 -13.67
N ALA A 105 14.33 -9.64 -13.38
CA ALA A 105 15.13 -10.31 -14.42
C ALA A 105 14.23 -11.17 -15.32
N ASP A 106 14.58 -11.23 -16.60
CA ASP A 106 13.94 -12.15 -17.54
C ASP A 106 14.20 -13.60 -17.09
N GLU A 107 13.16 -14.41 -17.04
CA GLU A 107 13.20 -15.82 -16.64
C GLU A 107 13.17 -16.70 -17.88
N PRO A 108 14.31 -17.34 -18.25
CA PRO A 108 14.36 -18.19 -19.45
C PRO A 108 13.44 -19.40 -19.33
N ILE A 109 12.80 -19.74 -20.45
CA ILE A 109 11.97 -20.95 -20.59
C ILE A 109 12.72 -21.93 -21.49
N THR A 110 12.90 -23.16 -21.01
CA THR A 110 13.45 -24.25 -21.83
C THR A 110 12.41 -24.68 -22.85
N LEU A 111 12.74 -24.56 -24.14
CA LEU A 111 11.89 -25.09 -25.22
C LEU A 111 11.98 -26.61 -25.25
N LEU A 112 10.86 -27.28 -25.47
CA LEU A 112 10.80 -28.73 -25.62
C LEU A 112 11.26 -29.16 -27.01
N GLU A 113 10.96 -28.36 -28.04
CA GLU A 113 11.30 -28.63 -29.44
C GLU A 113 11.50 -27.30 -30.20
N GLY A 114 12.22 -27.34 -31.32
CA GLY A 114 12.44 -26.22 -32.21
C GLY A 114 13.65 -25.36 -31.89
N GLU A 115 14.00 -24.46 -32.79
CA GLU A 115 15.06 -23.46 -32.64
C GLU A 115 14.47 -22.16 -32.08
N GLY A 116 15.20 -21.46 -31.22
CA GLY A 116 14.79 -20.17 -30.68
C GLY A 116 15.04 -20.00 -29.19
N SER A 117 14.45 -18.95 -28.63
CA SER A 117 14.46 -18.69 -27.18
C SER A 117 13.09 -18.18 -26.72
N ALA A 118 12.73 -18.50 -25.49
CA ALA A 118 11.55 -17.97 -24.82
C ALA A 118 11.91 -17.53 -23.41
N PHE A 119 11.21 -16.53 -22.90
CA PHE A 119 11.40 -16.06 -21.54
C PHE A 119 10.12 -15.38 -21.00
N ILE A 120 9.97 -15.36 -19.69
CA ILE A 120 8.96 -14.58 -19.00
C ILE A 120 9.56 -13.23 -18.65
N ARG A 121 8.92 -12.15 -19.08
CA ARG A 121 9.25 -10.79 -18.70
C ARG A 121 8.15 -10.19 -17.86
N ARG A 122 8.54 -9.61 -16.71
CA ARG A 122 7.64 -8.89 -15.82
C ARG A 122 7.68 -7.40 -16.16
N SER A 123 6.53 -6.78 -16.30
CA SER A 123 6.41 -5.35 -16.59
C SER A 123 5.22 -4.72 -15.88
N ALA A 124 5.29 -3.40 -15.69
CA ALA A 124 4.19 -2.63 -15.12
C ALA A 124 2.94 -2.71 -16.01
N VAL A 125 1.78 -2.78 -15.37
CA VAL A 125 0.47 -2.79 -16.04
C VAL A 125 -0.15 -1.39 -16.15
N GLY A 126 0.26 -0.45 -15.30
CA GLY A 126 -0.26 0.93 -15.32
C GLY A 126 -0.62 1.45 -13.94
N VAL A 127 -1.74 2.18 -13.86
CA VAL A 127 -2.26 2.73 -12.61
C VAL A 127 -2.93 1.62 -11.80
N LEU A 128 -2.56 1.51 -10.52
CA LEU A 128 -3.18 0.62 -9.55
C LEU A 128 -3.88 1.43 -8.46
N LEU A 129 -5.06 0.98 -8.08
CA LEU A 129 -5.79 1.53 -6.95
C LEU A 129 -5.48 0.70 -5.69
N GLY A 130 -5.00 1.33 -4.63
CA GLY A 130 -4.81 0.74 -3.31
C GLY A 130 -5.92 1.18 -2.34
N ILE A 131 -6.52 0.25 -1.61
CA ILE A 131 -7.50 0.51 -0.56
C ILE A 131 -6.98 -0.14 0.70
N MET A 132 -6.55 0.68 1.69
CA MET A 132 -5.80 0.20 2.85
C MET A 132 -6.54 0.46 4.16
N PRO A 133 -6.43 -0.46 5.14
CA PRO A 133 -7.12 -0.40 6.41
C PRO A 133 -6.38 0.47 7.42
N TRP A 134 -6.97 0.61 8.62
CA TRP A 134 -6.50 1.48 9.69
C TRP A 134 -5.53 0.81 10.68
N ASN A 135 -5.53 -0.52 10.76
CA ASN A 135 -4.83 -1.25 11.84
C ASN A 135 -3.30 -1.24 11.71
N TYR A 136 -2.77 -1.11 10.48
CA TYR A 136 -1.34 -0.96 10.18
C TYR A 136 -1.16 0.06 9.04
N PRO A 137 -1.31 1.36 9.32
CA PRO A 137 -1.43 2.39 8.28
C PRO A 137 -0.22 2.54 7.37
N TYR A 138 1.00 2.31 7.86
CA TYR A 138 2.21 2.35 7.03
C TYR A 138 2.57 0.99 6.44
N TYR A 139 2.49 -0.07 7.24
CA TYR A 139 2.86 -1.43 6.83
C TYR A 139 2.03 -1.94 5.65
N GLN A 140 0.71 -1.77 5.70
CA GLN A 140 -0.17 -2.24 4.62
C GLN A 140 0.10 -1.50 3.30
N VAL A 141 0.47 -0.23 3.38
CA VAL A 141 0.88 0.53 2.20
C VAL A 141 2.24 0.08 1.70
N ALA A 142 3.23 -0.14 2.59
CA ALA A 142 4.57 -0.58 2.19
C ALA A 142 4.55 -1.90 1.42
N ARG A 143 3.79 -2.90 1.90
CA ARG A 143 3.60 -4.19 1.24
C ARG A 143 3.01 -4.09 -0.17
N PHE A 144 2.13 -3.12 -0.39
CA PHE A 144 1.50 -2.87 -1.69
C PHE A 144 2.36 -1.96 -2.58
N ALA A 145 2.79 -0.81 -2.05
CA ALA A 145 3.47 0.22 -2.83
C ALA A 145 4.91 -0.18 -3.21
N GLY A 146 5.65 -0.81 -2.29
CA GLY A 146 7.03 -1.20 -2.52
C GLY A 146 7.23 -1.98 -3.82
N PRO A 147 6.67 -3.18 -3.98
CA PRO A 147 6.86 -3.98 -5.18
C PRO A 147 6.26 -3.33 -6.43
N ASN A 148 5.12 -2.65 -6.30
CA ASN A 148 4.43 -2.07 -7.45
C ASN A 148 5.17 -0.87 -8.03
N LEU A 149 5.72 0.02 -7.21
CA LEU A 149 6.49 1.17 -7.68
C LEU A 149 7.85 0.75 -8.23
N VAL A 150 8.50 -0.28 -7.66
CA VAL A 150 9.74 -0.86 -8.21
C VAL A 150 9.49 -1.49 -9.57
N LEU A 151 8.37 -2.20 -9.75
CA LEU A 151 7.96 -2.75 -11.05
C LEU A 151 7.69 -1.63 -12.08
N GLY A 152 7.27 -0.44 -11.62
CA GLY A 152 6.97 0.71 -12.44
C GLY A 152 5.46 1.00 -12.58
N ASN A 153 4.61 0.35 -11.78
CA ASN A 153 3.22 0.80 -11.67
C ASN A 153 3.16 2.17 -10.99
N THR A 154 2.09 2.92 -11.22
CA THR A 154 1.75 4.12 -10.46
C THR A 154 0.54 3.85 -9.58
N ILE A 155 0.38 4.61 -8.51
CA ILE A 155 -0.58 4.29 -7.45
C ILE A 155 -1.49 5.49 -7.17
N VAL A 156 -2.79 5.21 -7.14
CA VAL A 156 -3.78 6.03 -6.45
C VAL A 156 -4.18 5.29 -5.19
N LEU A 157 -4.00 5.91 -4.03
CA LEU A 157 -4.30 5.30 -2.74
C LEU A 157 -5.51 5.95 -2.06
N LYS A 158 -6.45 5.13 -1.62
CA LYS A 158 -7.51 5.48 -0.68
C LYS A 158 -7.25 4.79 0.64
N HIS A 159 -6.81 5.54 1.64
CA HIS A 159 -6.63 5.02 2.99
C HIS A 159 -7.95 4.96 3.77
N ALA A 160 -7.94 4.26 4.90
CA ALA A 160 -9.08 4.27 5.84
C ALA A 160 -9.41 5.70 6.30
N PRO A 161 -10.70 6.05 6.45
CA PRO A 161 -11.11 7.41 6.81
C PRO A 161 -10.58 7.93 8.14
N GLN A 162 -10.23 7.05 9.06
CA GLN A 162 -9.64 7.40 10.35
C GLN A 162 -8.11 7.59 10.31
N CYS A 163 -7.44 7.35 9.17
CA CYS A 163 -5.99 7.51 9.02
C CYS A 163 -5.61 8.53 7.93
N PRO A 164 -6.23 9.73 7.89
CA PRO A 164 -5.97 10.70 6.83
C PRO A 164 -4.60 11.37 6.97
N GLU A 165 -4.08 11.52 8.18
CA GLU A 165 -2.78 12.14 8.42
C GLU A 165 -1.64 11.20 8.03
N SER A 166 -1.75 9.90 8.37
CA SER A 166 -0.83 8.86 7.87
C SER A 166 -0.81 8.82 6.35
N ALA A 167 -1.96 8.91 5.70
CA ALA A 167 -2.06 8.94 4.25
C ALA A 167 -1.36 10.16 3.62
N ALA A 168 -1.52 11.35 4.23
CA ALA A 168 -0.83 12.57 3.80
C ALA A 168 0.70 12.46 4.01
N ALA A 169 1.13 11.95 5.16
CA ALA A 169 2.54 11.76 5.47
C ALA A 169 3.22 10.80 4.49
N LEU A 170 2.54 9.70 4.13
CA LEU A 170 3.04 8.76 3.12
C LEU A 170 3.24 9.44 1.76
N GLN A 171 2.25 10.18 1.27
CA GLN A 171 2.40 10.90 0.00
C GLN A 171 3.59 11.87 0.04
N GLN A 172 3.77 12.58 1.17
CA GLN A 172 4.91 13.49 1.31
C GLN A 172 6.25 12.74 1.32
N ILE A 173 6.34 11.56 1.94
CA ILE A 173 7.55 10.73 1.91
C ILE A 173 7.90 10.32 0.49
N PHE A 174 6.94 9.91 -0.34
CA PHE A 174 7.22 9.57 -1.73
C PHE A 174 7.71 10.78 -2.53
N LEU A 175 7.12 11.95 -2.34
CA LEU A 175 7.59 13.20 -2.97
C LEU A 175 9.01 13.57 -2.51
N ASP A 176 9.30 13.51 -1.21
CA ASP A 176 10.61 13.82 -0.63
C ASP A 176 11.69 12.79 -1.04
N ALA A 177 11.29 11.56 -1.34
CA ALA A 177 12.17 10.54 -1.90
C ALA A 177 12.53 10.81 -3.38
N GLY A 178 11.85 11.76 -4.03
CA GLY A 178 12.10 12.14 -5.42
C GLY A 178 11.19 11.48 -6.45
N TYR A 179 10.12 10.80 -6.03
CA TYR A 179 9.11 10.35 -6.98
C TYR A 179 8.43 11.53 -7.65
N PRO A 180 8.17 11.48 -8.97
CA PRO A 180 7.45 12.55 -9.64
C PRO A 180 6.00 12.62 -9.14
N PRO A 181 5.39 13.81 -9.16
CA PRO A 181 3.96 13.95 -8.95
C PRO A 181 3.18 12.97 -9.82
N GLY A 182 2.22 12.27 -9.22
CA GLY A 182 1.44 11.24 -9.91
C GLY A 182 1.96 9.81 -9.74
N ALA A 183 3.23 9.57 -9.42
CA ALA A 183 3.70 8.20 -9.20
C ALA A 183 3.00 7.53 -8.00
N TYR A 184 2.75 8.30 -6.95
CA TYR A 184 1.93 7.92 -5.79
C TYR A 184 1.04 9.08 -5.39
N VAL A 185 -0.26 8.89 -5.40
CA VAL A 185 -1.26 9.94 -5.10
C VAL A 185 -2.24 9.41 -4.06
N ASN A 186 -2.39 10.13 -2.94
CA ASN A 186 -3.43 9.85 -1.96
C ASN A 186 -4.70 10.62 -2.29
N VAL A 187 -5.86 9.96 -2.15
CA VAL A 187 -7.18 10.56 -2.32
C VAL A 187 -8.09 10.28 -1.13
N TYR A 188 -8.80 11.30 -0.67
CA TYR A 188 -9.82 11.18 0.39
C TYR A 188 -11.19 10.95 -0.24
N ALA A 189 -11.34 9.83 -0.95
CA ALA A 189 -12.52 9.51 -1.75
C ALA A 189 -13.58 8.72 -0.99
N THR A 190 -14.85 8.87 -1.39
CA THR A 190 -15.96 8.04 -0.92
C THR A 190 -15.90 6.63 -1.54
N ASN A 191 -16.72 5.71 -1.02
CA ASN A 191 -16.78 4.35 -1.59
C ASN A 191 -17.39 4.36 -3.00
N GLU A 192 -18.33 5.29 -3.27
CA GLU A 192 -18.95 5.48 -4.57
C GLU A 192 -17.91 5.95 -5.60
N GLN A 193 -17.13 6.97 -5.25
CA GLN A 193 -16.03 7.47 -6.09
C GLN A 193 -14.96 6.38 -6.35
N ILE A 194 -14.70 5.52 -5.38
CA ILE A 194 -13.78 4.39 -5.57
C ILE A 194 -14.36 3.34 -6.53
N ALA A 195 -15.67 3.09 -6.50
CA ALA A 195 -16.29 2.19 -7.47
C ALA A 195 -16.15 2.74 -8.91
N GLU A 196 -16.33 4.05 -9.09
CA GLU A 196 -16.11 4.72 -10.38
C GLU A 196 -14.63 4.68 -10.80
N ALA A 197 -13.70 4.90 -9.87
CA ALA A 197 -12.25 4.79 -10.12
C ALA A 197 -11.85 3.37 -10.55
N ILE A 198 -12.42 2.32 -9.97
CA ILE A 198 -12.18 0.93 -10.41
C ILE A 198 -12.68 0.72 -11.85
N ALA A 199 -13.80 1.33 -12.23
CA ALA A 199 -14.37 1.22 -13.57
C ALA A 199 -13.58 2.02 -14.62
N ASP A 200 -12.78 3.02 -14.22
CA ASP A 200 -12.02 3.88 -15.13
C ASP A 200 -11.04 3.05 -15.99
N PRO A 201 -11.01 3.24 -17.32
CA PRO A 201 -10.14 2.47 -18.20
C PRO A 201 -8.64 2.72 -17.97
N ARG A 202 -8.24 3.81 -17.35
CA ARG A 202 -6.85 4.12 -16.99
C ARG A 202 -6.35 3.30 -15.79
N VAL A 203 -7.25 2.86 -14.90
CA VAL A 203 -6.95 2.01 -13.74
C VAL A 203 -6.94 0.54 -14.19
N GLN A 204 -5.85 -0.15 -13.95
CA GLN A 204 -5.63 -1.51 -14.46
C GLN A 204 -5.89 -2.61 -13.42
N GLY A 205 -5.93 -2.25 -12.16
CA GLY A 205 -6.19 -3.19 -11.08
C GLY A 205 -6.41 -2.51 -9.76
N VAL A 206 -6.94 -3.26 -8.80
CA VAL A 206 -7.20 -2.82 -7.44
C VAL A 206 -6.67 -3.82 -6.43
N SER A 207 -6.05 -3.31 -5.37
CA SER A 207 -5.64 -4.09 -4.20
C SER A 207 -6.37 -3.56 -2.98
N LEU A 208 -7.07 -4.44 -2.28
CA LEU A 208 -7.76 -4.11 -1.03
C LEU A 208 -7.22 -4.97 0.10
N THR A 209 -6.87 -4.33 1.20
CA THR A 209 -6.73 -4.98 2.51
C THR A 209 -7.85 -4.48 3.42
N GLY A 210 -8.67 -5.39 3.96
CA GLY A 210 -9.80 -4.99 4.79
C GLY A 210 -10.78 -6.13 5.12
N SER A 211 -12.03 -5.77 5.39
CA SER A 211 -13.06 -6.76 5.72
C SER A 211 -13.54 -7.55 4.50
N GLU A 212 -14.04 -8.76 4.73
CA GLU A 212 -14.68 -9.59 3.69
C GLU A 212 -15.80 -8.84 2.95
N ARG A 213 -16.61 -8.05 3.68
CA ARG A 213 -17.66 -7.23 3.09
C ARG A 213 -17.11 -6.21 2.10
N ALA A 214 -16.02 -5.52 2.47
CA ALA A 214 -15.37 -4.56 1.57
C ALA A 214 -14.72 -5.28 0.37
N GLY A 215 -14.10 -6.42 0.62
CA GLY A 215 -13.51 -7.27 -0.43
C GLY A 215 -14.54 -7.73 -1.46
N ALA A 216 -15.70 -8.22 -1.02
CA ALA A 216 -16.78 -8.63 -1.91
C ALA A 216 -17.29 -7.47 -2.79
N ALA A 217 -17.51 -6.29 -2.20
CA ALA A 217 -17.94 -5.11 -2.94
C ALA A 217 -16.92 -4.66 -3.99
N VAL A 218 -15.64 -4.63 -3.63
CA VAL A 218 -14.55 -4.27 -4.57
C VAL A 218 -14.40 -5.30 -5.67
N ALA A 219 -14.44 -6.60 -5.33
CA ALA A 219 -14.32 -7.69 -6.31
C ALA A 219 -15.48 -7.68 -7.32
N GLU A 220 -16.69 -7.36 -6.87
CA GLU A 220 -17.86 -7.25 -7.75
C GLU A 220 -17.66 -6.16 -8.82
N VAL A 221 -17.24 -4.96 -8.42
CA VAL A 221 -16.98 -3.87 -9.35
C VAL A 221 -15.79 -4.19 -10.26
N ALA A 222 -14.71 -4.72 -9.71
CA ALA A 222 -13.52 -5.12 -10.48
C ALA A 222 -13.86 -6.18 -11.52
N GLY A 223 -14.63 -7.22 -11.15
CA GLY A 223 -15.05 -8.29 -12.05
C GLY A 223 -15.93 -7.80 -13.19
N ARG A 224 -16.89 -6.91 -12.94
CA ARG A 224 -17.73 -6.29 -13.97
C ARG A 224 -16.92 -5.50 -15.01
N ASN A 225 -15.79 -4.92 -14.58
CA ASN A 225 -14.91 -4.10 -15.41
C ASN A 225 -13.65 -4.85 -15.89
N LEU A 226 -13.57 -6.17 -15.66
CA LEU A 226 -12.45 -7.05 -16.03
C LEU A 226 -11.09 -6.56 -15.49
N LYS A 227 -11.10 -5.94 -14.29
CA LYS A 227 -9.88 -5.48 -13.62
C LYS A 227 -9.24 -6.60 -12.81
N LYS A 228 -7.92 -6.59 -12.72
CA LYS A 228 -7.21 -7.44 -11.76
C LYS A 228 -7.55 -7.02 -10.34
N VAL A 229 -7.80 -7.99 -9.45
CA VAL A 229 -8.09 -7.71 -8.05
C VAL A 229 -7.21 -8.58 -7.16
N VAL A 230 -6.66 -7.95 -6.11
CA VAL A 230 -5.97 -8.62 -5.01
C VAL A 230 -6.71 -8.28 -3.73
N LEU A 231 -7.09 -9.28 -2.97
CA LEU A 231 -7.86 -9.14 -1.73
C LEU A 231 -7.07 -9.78 -0.58
N GLU A 232 -6.75 -8.96 0.41
CA GLU A 232 -6.19 -9.37 1.69
C GLU A 232 -7.26 -9.12 2.74
N LEU A 233 -7.90 -10.19 3.20
CA LEU A 233 -9.11 -10.11 4.01
C LEU A 233 -8.87 -10.56 5.44
N GLY A 234 -9.92 -10.59 6.25
CA GLY A 234 -9.88 -11.11 7.60
C GLY A 234 -9.58 -12.60 7.63
N GLY A 235 -9.05 -13.06 8.75
CA GLY A 235 -8.77 -14.45 9.02
C GLY A 235 -8.78 -14.69 10.53
N SER A 236 -8.66 -15.96 10.91
CA SER A 236 -8.51 -16.40 12.28
C SER A 236 -7.53 -17.57 12.30
N ASP A 237 -6.29 -17.28 12.62
CA ASP A 237 -5.25 -18.30 12.66
C ASP A 237 -5.42 -19.19 13.89
N PRO A 238 -5.30 -20.52 13.76
CA PRO A 238 -5.40 -21.42 14.88
C PRO A 238 -4.12 -21.41 15.72
N PHE A 239 -4.23 -21.22 17.03
CA PHE A 239 -3.16 -21.52 17.97
C PHE A 239 -3.35 -22.95 18.47
N ILE A 240 -2.43 -23.87 18.10
CA ILE A 240 -2.57 -25.29 18.39
C ILE A 240 -1.51 -25.70 19.43
N LEU A 241 -1.96 -26.00 20.65
CA LEU A 241 -1.13 -26.57 21.70
C LEU A 241 -1.21 -28.10 21.67
N LEU A 242 -0.15 -28.77 21.28
CA LEU A 242 -0.08 -30.24 21.28
C LEU A 242 0.29 -30.81 22.64
N SER A 243 1.31 -30.25 23.29
CA SER A 243 1.76 -30.60 24.63
C SER A 243 2.64 -29.49 25.18
N THR A 244 2.79 -29.45 26.51
CA THR A 244 3.72 -28.52 27.16
C THR A 244 4.30 -29.14 28.44
N ASP A 245 5.57 -28.90 28.69
CA ASP A 245 6.27 -29.22 29.94
C ASP A 245 6.33 -27.98 30.85
N ASP A 246 5.97 -26.78 30.34
CA ASP A 246 5.92 -25.50 31.05
C ASP A 246 4.68 -24.73 30.63
N LEU A 247 3.64 -24.81 31.49
CA LEU A 247 2.35 -24.18 31.22
C LEU A 247 2.44 -22.65 31.22
N ASP A 248 3.23 -22.08 32.12
CA ASP A 248 3.34 -20.62 32.25
C ASP A 248 4.03 -20.00 31.04
N ALA A 249 5.13 -20.61 30.56
CA ALA A 249 5.77 -20.19 29.33
C ALA A 249 4.85 -20.34 28.09
N THR A 250 4.05 -21.41 28.07
CA THR A 250 3.08 -21.64 26.97
C THR A 250 1.96 -20.60 26.97
N VAL A 251 1.43 -20.26 28.16
CA VAL A 251 0.41 -19.21 28.31
C VAL A 251 0.99 -17.86 27.87
N SER A 252 2.22 -17.52 28.27
CA SER A 252 2.88 -16.28 27.83
C SER A 252 3.02 -16.24 26.31
N ALA A 253 3.50 -17.31 25.69
CA ALA A 253 3.62 -17.40 24.24
C ALA A 253 2.27 -17.27 23.51
N ALA A 254 1.19 -17.80 24.09
CA ALA A 254 -0.15 -17.68 23.53
C ALA A 254 -0.76 -16.27 23.67
N VAL A 255 -0.30 -15.50 24.67
CA VAL A 255 -0.71 -14.10 24.86
C VAL A 255 0.08 -13.15 23.97
N ASP A 256 1.35 -13.47 23.72
CA ASP A 256 2.27 -12.64 22.91
C ASP A 256 2.10 -12.86 21.41
N GLY A 257 1.55 -13.99 20.96
CA GLY A 257 1.29 -14.36 19.57
C GLY A 257 -0.10 -13.97 19.11
#